data_9f662da85343c131bf6b6ec92d76b3d1
#
_entry.id   9f662da85343c131bf6b6ec92d76b3d1
#
_cell.length_a   1.000
_cell.length_b   1.000
_cell.length_c   1.000
_cell.angle_alpha   90.00
_cell.angle_beta   90.00
_cell.angle_gamma   90.00
#
_symmetry.space_group_name_H-M   'P 1'
#
loop_
_entity.id
_entity.type
_entity.pdbx_description
1 polymer ?
#
loop_
_entity_poly.entity_id
_entity_poly.type
_entity_poly.pdbx_seq_one_letter_code
_entity_poly.pdbx_strand_id
1 'polypeptide(L)'
;MKTVMEWLGPTYTMSDYYGTVFYMEPRAQERLDILRDFYFAQYNPDPSYTYPNVTFTAEENEVINDLYADIKNLTSEKTALWLKDGNIEAEWDAYVEQLNDMGLQELLKVWQDAYDRYQEAQ
;
A
#
# COMPACT_ATOMS: atom_id res chain seq x y z
N MET A 1 17.36 30.14 4.34
CA MET A 1 17.19 30.09 2.88
C MET A 1 15.91 29.33 2.60
N LYS A 2 14.84 29.98 2.16
CA LYS A 2 13.59 29.28 1.81
C LYS A 2 13.86 28.53 0.50
N THR A 3 13.66 27.24 0.50
CA THR A 3 13.81 26.43 -0.69
C THR A 3 12.75 26.80 -1.73
N VAL A 4 13.13 26.81 -2.99
CA VAL A 4 12.25 27.15 -4.13
C VAL A 4 10.97 26.30 -4.11
N MET A 5 10.98 25.13 -3.49
CA MET A 5 9.83 24.23 -3.35
C MET A 5 8.69 24.77 -2.48
N GLU A 6 8.96 25.67 -1.52
CA GLU A 6 7.91 26.26 -0.70
C GLU A 6 6.98 27.21 -1.50
N TRP A 7 7.42 27.66 -2.69
CA TRP A 7 6.68 28.59 -3.53
C TRP A 7 5.96 27.96 -4.71
N LEU A 8 6.32 26.74 -5.08
CA LEU A 8 5.81 26.08 -6.31
C LEU A 8 4.66 25.10 -6.06
N GLY A 9 4.24 24.93 -4.81
CA GLY A 9 3.22 23.94 -4.47
C GLY A 9 3.71 22.50 -4.69
N PRO A 10 2.82 21.52 -4.74
CA PRO A 10 3.19 20.12 -4.95
C PRO A 10 3.77 19.95 -6.36
N THR A 11 5.08 19.94 -6.46
CA THR A 11 5.81 19.64 -7.69
C THR A 11 6.25 18.18 -7.69
N TYR A 12 5.99 17.50 -8.80
CA TYR A 12 6.54 16.18 -9.01
C TYR A 12 8.04 16.31 -9.31
N THR A 13 8.88 15.73 -8.46
CA THR A 13 10.32 15.68 -8.67
C THR A 13 10.69 14.27 -9.12
N MET A 14 11.21 14.13 -10.33
CA MET A 14 11.70 12.86 -10.83
C MET A 14 12.89 12.38 -10.01
N SER A 15 13.01 11.06 -9.80
CA SER A 15 14.10 10.43 -9.05
C SER A 15 15.50 10.86 -9.55
N ASP A 16 15.64 11.11 -10.84
CA ASP A 16 16.89 11.51 -11.47
C ASP A 16 17.41 12.88 -11.02
N TYR A 17 16.54 13.74 -10.50
CA TYR A 17 16.92 15.04 -9.98
C TYR A 17 17.38 15.05 -8.53
N TYR A 18 17.16 13.98 -7.79
CA TYR A 18 17.48 13.94 -6.35
C TYR A 18 18.96 14.15 -6.05
N GLY A 19 19.85 13.63 -6.84
CA GLY A 19 21.29 13.82 -6.65
C GLY A 19 21.83 15.17 -7.18
N THR A 20 21.06 15.85 -8.04
CA THR A 20 21.51 17.05 -8.77
C THR A 20 20.97 18.34 -8.16
N VAL A 21 19.75 18.31 -7.62
CA VAL A 21 19.05 19.52 -7.14
C VAL A 21 19.01 19.60 -5.62
N PHE A 22 19.12 18.48 -4.92
CA PHE A 22 19.06 18.42 -3.46
C PHE A 22 20.38 17.91 -2.89
N TYR A 23 20.99 18.71 -2.00
CA TYR A 23 22.04 18.18 -1.15
C TYR A 23 21.40 17.25 -0.13
N MET A 24 21.71 15.97 -0.25
CA MET A 24 21.36 15.01 0.78
C MET A 24 22.52 14.84 1.75
N GLU A 25 22.22 14.80 3.05
CA GLU A 25 23.22 14.40 4.03
C GLU A 25 23.78 13.01 3.68
N PRO A 26 25.10 12.78 3.88
CA PRO A 26 25.73 11.48 3.55
C PRO A 26 25.00 10.28 4.16
N ARG A 27 24.45 10.43 5.38
CA ARG A 27 23.65 9.39 6.05
C ARG A 27 22.31 9.11 5.36
N ALA A 28 21.69 10.12 4.79
CA ALA A 28 20.43 9.94 4.06
C ALA A 28 20.70 9.26 2.71
N GLN A 29 21.79 9.65 2.04
CA GLN A 29 22.23 9.01 0.81
C GLN A 29 22.58 7.53 1.03
N GLU A 30 23.38 7.23 2.07
CA GLU A 30 23.72 5.85 2.44
C GLU A 30 22.48 4.98 2.67
N ARG A 31 21.46 5.49 3.34
CA ARG A 31 20.19 4.76 3.54
C ARG A 31 19.44 4.49 2.24
N LEU A 32 19.42 5.46 1.33
CA LEU A 32 18.80 5.27 0.02
C LEU A 32 19.57 4.26 -0.83
N ASP A 33 20.90 4.29 -0.76
CA ASP A 33 21.76 3.35 -1.47
C ASP A 33 21.55 1.91 -0.92
N ILE A 34 21.47 1.74 0.40
CA ILE A 34 21.15 0.46 1.03
C ILE A 34 19.76 -0.02 0.61
N LEU A 35 18.75 0.86 0.61
CA LEU A 35 17.40 0.51 0.17
C LEU A 35 17.40 0.10 -1.31
N ARG A 36 18.08 0.87 -2.18
CA ARG A 36 18.13 0.57 -3.60
C ARG A 36 18.90 -0.72 -3.90
N ASP A 37 20.09 -0.85 -3.35
CA ASP A 37 21.05 -1.89 -3.78
C ASP A 37 20.83 -3.20 -3.03
N PHE A 38 20.24 -3.16 -1.83
CA PHE A 38 20.01 -4.34 -1.02
C PHE A 38 18.53 -4.74 -0.98
N TYR A 39 17.63 -3.81 -0.71
CA TYR A 39 16.20 -4.11 -0.58
C TYR A 39 15.53 -4.25 -1.94
N PHE A 40 15.65 -3.24 -2.80
CA PHE A 40 14.97 -3.27 -4.09
C PHE A 40 15.62 -4.23 -5.09
N ALA A 41 16.93 -4.45 -5.02
CA ALA A 41 17.59 -5.42 -5.90
C ALA A 41 17.30 -6.87 -5.53
N GLN A 42 17.09 -7.18 -4.24
CA GLN A 42 16.72 -8.53 -3.79
C GLN A 42 15.21 -8.77 -3.73
N TYR A 43 14.45 -7.72 -3.45
CA TYR A 43 13.01 -7.73 -3.38
C TYR A 43 12.38 -6.91 -4.51
N ASN A 44 13.09 -6.77 -5.65
CA ASN A 44 12.42 -6.16 -6.80
C ASN A 44 11.18 -7.02 -7.09
N PRO A 45 10.05 -6.75 -6.44
CA PRO A 45 8.85 -7.46 -6.78
C PRO A 45 8.67 -7.15 -8.25
N ASP A 46 8.48 -8.19 -9.03
CA ASP A 46 7.91 -8.05 -10.36
C ASP A 46 6.82 -6.96 -10.25
N PRO A 47 6.85 -5.88 -11.04
CA PRO A 47 5.84 -4.83 -10.98
C PRO A 47 4.41 -5.38 -11.01
N SER A 48 4.21 -6.59 -11.55
CA SER A 48 2.94 -7.31 -11.53
C SER A 48 2.42 -7.65 -10.12
N TYR A 49 3.27 -7.67 -9.09
CA TYR A 49 2.84 -7.89 -7.70
C TYR A 49 2.52 -6.60 -6.94
N THR A 50 2.73 -5.44 -7.55
CA THR A 50 2.38 -4.16 -6.92
C THR A 50 1.05 -3.68 -7.45
N TYR A 51 0.06 -3.57 -6.58
CA TYR A 51 -1.23 -3.01 -6.95
C TYR A 51 -1.05 -1.55 -7.39
N PRO A 52 -1.44 -1.21 -8.64
CA PRO A 52 -1.21 0.13 -9.17
C PRO A 52 -2.15 1.17 -8.53
N ASN A 53 -1.87 2.44 -8.78
CA ASN A 53 -2.79 3.52 -8.44
C ASN A 53 -3.97 3.49 -9.42
N VAL A 54 -5.10 2.97 -8.98
CA VAL A 54 -6.33 2.88 -9.76
C VAL A 54 -7.35 3.93 -9.32
N THR A 55 -8.27 4.25 -10.21
CA THR A 55 -9.41 5.14 -9.90
C THR A 55 -10.66 4.28 -9.70
N PHE A 56 -11.29 4.46 -8.55
CA PHE A 56 -12.57 3.81 -8.22
C PHE A 56 -13.76 4.66 -8.70
N THR A 57 -14.84 4.01 -9.08
CA THR A 57 -16.12 4.67 -9.36
C THR A 57 -16.80 5.14 -8.09
N ALA A 58 -17.90 5.89 -8.20
CA ALA A 58 -18.67 6.34 -7.04
C ALA A 58 -19.27 5.14 -6.27
N GLU A 59 -19.82 4.19 -7.00
CA GLU A 59 -20.43 2.97 -6.44
C GLU A 59 -19.38 2.08 -5.75
N GLU A 60 -18.20 1.94 -6.35
CA GLU A 60 -17.09 1.20 -5.75
C GLU A 60 -16.59 1.86 -4.46
N ASN A 61 -16.53 3.18 -4.43
CA ASN A 61 -16.17 3.92 -3.22
C ASN A 61 -17.20 3.76 -2.10
N GLU A 62 -18.49 3.62 -2.41
CA GLU A 62 -19.53 3.31 -1.41
C GLU A 62 -19.22 1.96 -0.76
N VAL A 63 -19.02 0.91 -1.54
CA VAL A 63 -18.68 -0.43 -1.03
C VAL A 63 -17.40 -0.42 -0.19
N ILE A 64 -16.35 0.27 -0.66
CA ILE A 64 -15.10 0.40 0.09
C ILE A 64 -15.33 1.10 1.44
N ASN A 65 -16.09 2.19 1.46
CA ASN A 65 -16.37 2.94 2.68
C ASN A 65 -17.17 2.13 3.69
N ASP A 66 -18.09 1.29 3.22
CA ASP A 66 -18.95 0.47 4.08
C ASP A 66 -18.18 -0.70 4.70
N LEU A 67 -17.31 -1.37 3.93
CA LEU A 67 -16.71 -2.64 4.36
C LEU A 67 -15.26 -2.50 4.89
N TYR A 68 -14.47 -1.61 4.31
CA TYR A 68 -13.02 -1.57 4.57
C TYR A 68 -12.68 -1.26 6.02
N ALA A 69 -13.40 -0.32 6.64
CA ALA A 69 -13.09 0.12 8.01
C ALA A 69 -13.25 -1.03 9.03
N ASP A 70 -14.33 -1.79 8.93
CA ASP A 70 -14.63 -2.88 9.83
C ASP A 70 -13.68 -4.07 9.63
N ILE A 71 -13.42 -4.44 8.38
CA ILE A 71 -12.44 -5.48 8.03
C ILE A 71 -11.04 -5.11 8.55
N LYS A 72 -10.61 -3.86 8.36
CA LYS A 72 -9.33 -3.36 8.86
C LYS A 72 -9.25 -3.39 10.39
N ASN A 73 -10.33 -3.00 11.08
CA ASN A 73 -10.37 -3.01 12.53
C ASN A 73 -10.25 -4.43 13.08
N LEU A 74 -11.02 -5.38 12.54
CA LEU A 74 -10.92 -6.80 12.91
C LEU A 74 -9.50 -7.34 12.67
N THR A 75 -8.92 -7.05 11.51
CA THR A 75 -7.56 -7.48 11.18
C THR A 75 -6.53 -6.94 12.16
N SER A 76 -6.64 -5.66 12.51
CA SER A 76 -5.72 -5.01 13.45
C SER A 76 -5.86 -5.58 14.86
N GLU A 77 -7.08 -5.81 15.32
CA GLU A 77 -7.37 -6.42 16.61
C GLU A 77 -6.81 -7.84 16.70
N LYS A 78 -7.13 -8.69 15.72
CA LYS A 78 -6.64 -10.07 15.67
C LYS A 78 -5.12 -10.14 15.59
N THR A 79 -4.50 -9.27 14.79
CA THR A 79 -3.03 -9.20 14.72
C THR A 79 -2.43 -8.86 16.07
N ALA A 80 -2.97 -7.89 16.80
CA ALA A 80 -2.48 -7.51 18.11
C ALA A 80 -2.63 -8.65 19.15
N LEU A 81 -3.76 -9.37 19.11
CA LEU A 81 -4.00 -10.52 19.98
C LEU A 81 -3.04 -11.67 19.68
N TRP A 82 -2.83 -11.99 18.40
CA TRP A 82 -1.92 -13.07 18.01
C TRP A 82 -0.44 -12.77 18.31
N LEU A 83 -0.02 -11.52 18.18
CA LEU A 83 1.33 -11.10 18.60
C LEU A 83 1.53 -11.23 20.09
N LYS A 84 0.47 -11.05 20.89
CA LYS A 84 0.52 -11.16 22.33
C LYS A 84 0.41 -12.62 22.82
N ASP A 85 -0.52 -13.39 22.28
CA ASP A 85 -0.97 -14.66 22.84
C ASP A 85 -0.54 -15.88 21.99
N GLY A 86 -0.14 -15.69 20.73
CA GLY A 86 0.47 -16.71 19.86
C GLY A 86 -0.50 -17.73 19.24
N ASN A 87 -1.83 -17.53 19.32
CA ASN A 87 -2.83 -18.54 18.95
C ASN A 87 -3.27 -18.52 17.46
N ILE A 88 -2.47 -17.94 16.58
CA ILE A 88 -2.86 -17.71 15.17
C ILE A 88 -3.30 -19.00 14.46
N GLU A 89 -2.57 -20.10 14.63
CA GLU A 89 -2.87 -21.37 13.93
C GLU A 89 -4.24 -21.93 14.31
N ALA A 90 -4.63 -21.81 15.59
CA ALA A 90 -5.89 -22.33 16.08
C ALA A 90 -7.10 -21.45 15.69
N GLU A 91 -6.88 -20.18 15.46
CA GLU A 91 -7.94 -19.20 15.19
C GLU A 91 -8.05 -18.82 13.71
N TRP A 92 -7.13 -19.23 12.87
CA TRP A 92 -7.02 -18.78 11.48
C TRP A 92 -8.28 -19.04 10.65
N ASP A 93 -8.81 -20.25 10.69
CA ASP A 93 -9.97 -20.64 9.89
C ASP A 93 -11.22 -19.84 10.31
N ALA A 94 -11.44 -19.69 11.60
CA ALA A 94 -12.55 -18.89 12.11
C ALA A 94 -12.41 -17.39 11.76
N TYR A 95 -11.19 -16.88 11.75
CA TYR A 95 -10.90 -15.50 11.32
C TYR A 95 -11.21 -15.29 9.84
N VAL A 96 -10.81 -16.23 8.99
CA VAL A 96 -11.09 -16.15 7.55
C VAL A 96 -12.59 -16.24 7.28
N GLU A 97 -13.32 -17.11 7.98
CA GLU A 97 -14.78 -17.19 7.91
C GLU A 97 -15.42 -15.86 8.32
N GLN A 98 -15.00 -15.28 9.44
CA GLN A 98 -15.50 -13.99 9.90
C GLN A 98 -15.24 -12.86 8.89
N LEU A 99 -14.05 -12.81 8.25
CA LEU A 99 -13.78 -11.83 7.19
C LEU A 99 -14.71 -11.98 6.00
N ASN A 100 -15.01 -13.22 5.59
CA ASN A 100 -15.93 -13.49 4.49
C ASN A 100 -17.36 -13.06 4.84
N ASP A 101 -17.82 -13.32 6.06
CA ASP A 101 -19.12 -12.88 6.55
C ASP A 101 -19.26 -11.35 6.59
N MET A 102 -18.12 -10.64 6.79
CA MET A 102 -18.06 -9.18 6.75
C MET A 102 -17.99 -8.59 5.33
N GLY A 103 -18.02 -9.42 4.29
CA GLY A 103 -18.02 -8.96 2.90
C GLY A 103 -16.64 -8.84 2.26
N LEU A 104 -15.62 -9.56 2.76
CA LEU A 104 -14.27 -9.54 2.18
C LEU A 104 -14.27 -9.84 0.68
N GLN A 105 -15.07 -10.80 0.23
CA GLN A 105 -15.12 -11.19 -1.18
C GLN A 105 -15.70 -10.09 -2.07
N GLU A 106 -16.66 -9.33 -1.57
CA GLU A 106 -17.22 -8.18 -2.27
C GLU A 106 -16.18 -7.05 -2.39
N LEU A 107 -15.48 -6.77 -1.30
CA LEU A 107 -14.39 -5.78 -1.30
C LEU A 107 -13.26 -6.17 -2.27
N LEU A 108 -12.83 -7.43 -2.27
CA LEU A 108 -11.80 -7.94 -3.18
C LEU A 108 -12.25 -7.84 -4.64
N LYS A 109 -13.52 -8.12 -4.92
CA LYS A 109 -14.08 -7.98 -6.27
C LYS A 109 -14.01 -6.54 -6.77
N VAL A 110 -14.35 -5.56 -5.94
CA VAL A 110 -14.23 -4.14 -6.30
C VAL A 110 -12.79 -3.78 -6.66
N TRP A 111 -11.82 -4.25 -5.90
CA TRP A 111 -10.41 -3.99 -6.20
C TRP A 111 -9.94 -4.71 -7.47
N GLN A 112 -10.42 -5.92 -7.72
CA GLN A 112 -10.11 -6.65 -8.94
C GLN A 112 -10.70 -5.97 -10.17
N ASP A 113 -11.97 -5.57 -10.12
CA ASP A 113 -12.64 -4.87 -11.22
C ASP A 113 -11.92 -3.54 -11.57
N ALA A 114 -11.45 -2.80 -10.55
CA ALA A 114 -10.67 -1.58 -10.76
C ALA A 114 -9.29 -1.87 -11.38
N TYR A 115 -8.64 -2.95 -10.97
CA TYR A 115 -7.37 -3.39 -11.55
C TYR A 115 -7.53 -3.83 -13.02
N ASP A 116 -8.58 -4.56 -13.33
CA ASP A 116 -8.84 -5.05 -14.69
C ASP A 116 -9.08 -3.88 -15.64
N ARG A 117 -9.85 -2.87 -15.24
CA ARG A 117 -10.00 -1.61 -15.99
C ARG A 117 -8.68 -0.88 -16.22
N TYR A 118 -7.82 -0.87 -15.21
CA TYR A 118 -6.49 -0.27 -15.35
C TYR A 118 -5.64 -1.01 -16.39
N GLN A 119 -5.68 -2.34 -16.42
CA GLN A 119 -4.96 -3.15 -17.39
C GLN A 119 -5.48 -2.95 -18.81
N GLU A 120 -6.80 -2.85 -19.00
CA GLU A 120 -7.43 -2.59 -20.30
C GLU A 120 -7.10 -1.21 -20.87
N ALA A 121 -6.72 -0.25 -20.02
CA ALA A 121 -6.41 1.11 -20.42
C ALA A 121 -4.93 1.33 -20.81
N GLN A 122 -4.07 0.31 -20.65
CA GLN A 122 -2.64 0.36 -21.00
C GLN A 122 -2.40 -0.13 -22.42
#